data_3c29718be91a85d5ba87612e62f13950
#
_entry.id   3c29718be91a85d5ba87612e62f13950
#
_cell.length_a   1.000
_cell.length_b   1.000
_cell.length_c   1.000
_cell.angle_alpha   90.00
_cell.angle_beta   90.00
_cell.angle_gamma   90.00
#
_symmetry.space_group_name_H-M   'P 1'
#
loop_
_entity.id
_entity.type
_entity.pdbx_description
1 polymer ?
#
loop_
_entity_poly.entity_id
_entity_poly.type
_entity_poly.pdbx_seq_one_letter_code
_entity_poly.pdbx_strand_id
1 'polypeptide(L)'
;MKRINIILTLLLMPLPLVAASLEDIRLPPGFVIAPYAEVPNARSLALGERGTVFVGNRKGQSVYAVVEKEGGGTRVAEILRHLYMPNGIAVHGGALYVAEINRVTRYADVENRLDDMPEGEVLDIELPSNTTHGWRYIGFGPDGKLYISIGAPCNVCEEPGYATIVRMNPDGSEREVFARGVRNSVGFDWDPSTGELWFHDNGRDWLGDDLPADELNHAKEAGLHFGYPYCHAGEILDPEFGQGHDCDDYVAPAQKLGAHVAALGLLFYTGNMFPAQYRGQIFIAEHGSWNRSKKAGYRVSLVRLEAGVPVSYEPFAEGWLQGESVSGRPVDLLQLADGSLLVSDDAEGQLYRISYVGARE
;
A
#
# COMPACT_ATOMS: atom_id res chain seq x y z
N MET A 1 -0.70 67.59 6.78
CA MET A 1 -0.62 66.47 7.66
C MET A 1 -0.67 65.19 6.81
N LYS A 2 0.48 64.52 6.58
CA LYS A 2 0.57 63.30 5.79
C LYS A 2 0.36 62.12 6.77
N ARG A 3 -0.64 61.28 6.53
CA ARG A 3 -0.87 60.03 7.27
C ARG A 3 0.09 58.98 6.73
N ILE A 4 0.98 58.45 7.58
CA ILE A 4 1.85 57.31 7.27
C ILE A 4 1.03 56.05 7.63
N ASN A 5 0.69 55.27 6.64
CA ASN A 5 0.13 53.95 6.82
C ASN A 5 1.29 52.96 7.04
N ILE A 6 1.41 52.44 8.26
CA ILE A 6 2.33 51.34 8.59
C ILE A 6 1.62 50.05 8.23
N ILE A 7 2.11 49.38 7.19
CA ILE A 7 1.70 48.01 6.84
C ILE A 7 2.52 47.05 7.70
N LEU A 8 1.84 46.43 8.68
CA LEU A 8 2.43 45.38 9.50
C LEU A 8 2.41 44.07 8.71
N THR A 9 3.54 43.69 8.12
CA THR A 9 3.71 42.39 7.45
C THR A 9 3.92 41.32 8.50
N LEU A 10 2.89 40.50 8.74
CA LEU A 10 3.01 39.32 9.60
C LEU A 10 3.84 38.27 8.86
N LEU A 11 5.08 38.06 9.27
CA LEU A 11 5.89 36.92 8.83
C LEU A 11 5.30 35.65 9.51
N LEU A 12 4.56 34.87 8.75
CA LEU A 12 4.26 33.47 9.14
C LEU A 12 5.57 32.68 9.04
N MET A 13 6.21 32.43 10.16
CA MET A 13 7.28 31.44 10.24
C MET A 13 6.66 30.05 10.02
N PRO A 14 7.19 29.21 9.13
CA PRO A 14 6.77 27.83 9.06
C PRO A 14 7.09 27.16 10.40
N LEU A 15 6.10 26.56 11.02
CA LEU A 15 6.31 25.69 12.17
C LEU A 15 7.23 24.55 11.73
N PRO A 16 8.27 24.19 12.49
CA PRO A 16 9.10 23.05 12.17
C PRO A 16 8.21 21.79 12.16
N LEU A 17 8.30 21.00 11.08
CA LEU A 17 7.80 19.65 11.06
C LEU A 17 8.57 18.92 12.17
N VAL A 18 7.88 18.48 13.21
CA VAL A 18 8.48 17.64 14.25
C VAL A 18 8.59 16.26 13.64
N ALA A 19 9.80 15.85 13.29
CA ALA A 19 10.08 14.47 12.89
C ALA A 19 9.52 13.51 13.95
N ALA A 20 8.90 12.40 13.53
CA ALA A 20 8.41 11.41 14.47
C ALA A 20 9.55 10.96 15.38
N SER A 21 9.40 11.13 16.66
CA SER A 21 10.22 10.38 17.59
C SER A 21 9.74 8.93 17.51
N LEU A 22 10.62 7.98 17.14
CA LEU A 22 10.30 6.56 17.18
C LEU A 22 9.87 6.09 18.57
N GLU A 23 10.20 6.86 19.60
CA GLU A 23 9.77 6.67 20.98
C GLU A 23 8.25 6.82 21.16
N ASP A 24 7.58 7.51 20.24
CA ASP A 24 6.13 7.68 20.25
C ASP A 24 5.39 6.47 19.65
N ILE A 25 6.09 5.61 18.89
CA ILE A 25 5.48 4.44 18.26
C ILE A 25 5.30 3.33 19.29
N ARG A 26 4.04 2.98 19.51
CA ARG A 26 3.63 1.90 20.41
C ARG A 26 3.48 0.60 19.64
N LEU A 27 4.08 -0.44 20.16
CA LEU A 27 4.06 -1.82 19.65
C LEU A 27 3.64 -2.78 20.76
N PRO A 28 3.17 -3.98 20.45
CA PRO A 28 2.96 -5.02 21.44
C PRO A 28 4.26 -5.37 22.19
N PRO A 29 4.17 -5.90 23.43
CA PRO A 29 5.34 -6.27 24.21
C PRO A 29 6.30 -7.19 23.46
N GLY A 30 7.60 -6.89 23.55
CA GLY A 30 8.65 -7.66 22.90
C GLY A 30 8.97 -7.23 21.45
N PHE A 31 8.19 -6.35 20.88
CA PHE A 31 8.52 -5.74 19.58
C PHE A 31 9.30 -4.45 19.74
N VAL A 32 10.15 -4.17 18.77
CA VAL A 32 10.91 -2.92 18.65
C VAL A 32 10.83 -2.41 17.22
N ILE A 33 10.90 -1.08 17.05
CA ILE A 33 10.98 -0.41 15.75
C ILE A 33 12.28 0.38 15.68
N ALA A 34 12.94 0.36 14.53
CA ALA A 34 14.15 1.13 14.28
C ALA A 34 14.18 1.68 12.85
N PRO A 35 14.90 2.78 12.56
CA PRO A 35 15.17 3.21 11.19
C PRO A 35 15.94 2.11 10.46
N TYR A 36 15.55 1.87 9.20
CA TYR A 36 16.22 0.91 8.32
C TYR A 36 16.98 1.63 7.18
N ALA A 37 16.30 2.54 6.47
CA ALA A 37 16.90 3.33 5.40
C ALA A 37 16.10 4.61 5.15
N GLU A 38 16.81 5.67 4.70
CA GLU A 38 16.19 6.89 4.20
C GLU A 38 15.95 6.78 2.69
N VAL A 39 14.69 6.81 2.26
CA VAL A 39 14.28 6.74 0.85
C VAL A 39 13.19 7.78 0.60
N PRO A 40 13.48 8.87 -0.11
CA PRO A 40 12.51 9.94 -0.35
C PRO A 40 11.22 9.44 -0.98
N ASN A 41 10.07 9.80 -0.40
CA ASN A 41 8.73 9.38 -0.84
C ASN A 41 8.59 7.84 -0.99
N ALA A 42 9.13 7.05 -0.07
CA ALA A 42 9.11 5.60 -0.10
C ALA A 42 7.67 5.06 -0.17
N ARG A 43 7.38 4.23 -1.19
CA ARG A 43 6.04 3.67 -1.42
C ARG A 43 6.10 2.14 -1.44
N SER A 44 5.61 1.50 -2.51
CA SER A 44 5.58 0.05 -2.61
C SER A 44 6.96 -0.57 -2.48
N LEU A 45 7.01 -1.73 -1.86
CA LEU A 45 8.23 -2.48 -1.54
C LEU A 45 8.22 -3.83 -2.26
N ALA A 46 9.38 -4.29 -2.71
CA ALA A 46 9.57 -5.66 -3.18
C ALA A 46 10.93 -6.20 -2.75
N LEU A 47 10.98 -7.47 -2.37
CA LEU A 47 12.20 -8.15 -1.98
C LEU A 47 12.80 -8.87 -3.18
N GLY A 48 14.06 -8.58 -3.48
CA GLY A 48 14.86 -9.31 -4.43
C GLY A 48 15.32 -10.66 -3.87
N GLU A 49 15.75 -11.55 -4.77
CA GLU A 49 16.19 -12.91 -4.42
C GLU A 49 17.47 -12.93 -3.55
N ARG A 50 18.25 -11.85 -3.58
CA ARG A 50 19.48 -11.68 -2.79
C ARG A 50 19.31 -10.75 -1.59
N GLY A 51 18.07 -10.37 -1.28
CA GLY A 51 17.74 -9.53 -0.15
C GLY A 51 17.79 -8.02 -0.45
N THR A 52 17.94 -7.60 -1.71
CA THR A 52 17.77 -6.20 -2.10
C THR A 52 16.32 -5.78 -1.90
N VAL A 53 16.07 -4.69 -1.18
CA VAL A 53 14.73 -4.10 -1.07
C VAL A 53 14.57 -3.04 -2.17
N PHE A 54 13.69 -3.30 -3.12
CA PHE A 54 13.32 -2.32 -4.14
C PHE A 54 12.18 -1.46 -3.61
N VAL A 55 12.25 -0.15 -3.89
CA VAL A 55 11.31 0.83 -3.36
C VAL A 55 10.75 1.67 -4.49
N GLY A 56 9.44 1.58 -4.67
CA GLY A 56 8.67 2.41 -5.59
C GLY A 56 8.45 3.81 -5.04
N ASN A 57 7.95 4.68 -5.91
CA ASN A 57 7.76 6.08 -5.59
C ASN A 57 6.53 6.66 -6.31
N ARG A 58 5.93 7.69 -5.76
CA ARG A 58 4.81 8.36 -6.39
C ARG A 58 5.19 9.72 -6.97
N LYS A 59 5.75 10.59 -6.13
CA LYS A 59 6.04 12.00 -6.51
C LYS A 59 7.48 12.21 -6.98
N GLY A 60 8.42 11.37 -6.52
CA GLY A 60 9.85 11.53 -6.78
C GLY A 60 10.33 11.00 -8.12
N GLN A 61 9.48 10.35 -8.93
CA GLN A 61 9.78 9.85 -10.27
C GLN A 61 10.94 8.85 -10.36
N SER A 62 11.28 8.19 -9.26
CA SER A 62 12.46 7.33 -9.14
C SER A 62 12.12 5.99 -8.51
N VAL A 63 12.93 4.98 -8.78
CA VAL A 63 12.95 3.71 -8.06
C VAL A 63 14.30 3.57 -7.36
N TYR A 64 14.25 3.07 -6.14
CA TYR A 64 15.43 2.88 -5.31
C TYR A 64 15.68 1.41 -5.02
N ALA A 65 16.94 1.07 -4.79
CA ALA A 65 17.39 -0.20 -4.24
C ALA A 65 18.08 0.04 -2.89
N VAL A 66 17.70 -0.72 -1.89
CA VAL A 66 18.30 -0.69 -0.56
C VAL A 66 18.96 -2.03 -0.29
N VAL A 67 20.26 -2.02 -0.07
CA VAL A 67 21.09 -3.21 0.15
C VAL A 67 21.72 -3.16 1.52
N GLU A 68 21.58 -4.21 2.32
CA GLU A 68 22.31 -4.33 3.59
C GLU A 68 23.82 -4.46 3.36
N LYS A 69 24.61 -3.77 4.17
CA LYS A 69 26.07 -3.81 4.10
C LYS A 69 26.64 -4.87 5.04
N GLU A 70 27.73 -5.50 4.64
CA GLU A 70 28.55 -6.26 5.56
C GLU A 70 29.01 -5.36 6.73
N GLY A 71 28.73 -5.78 7.96
CA GLY A 71 29.03 -5.00 9.16
C GLY A 71 27.91 -4.04 9.62
N GLY A 72 26.77 -4.04 8.96
CA GLY A 72 25.57 -3.31 9.36
C GLY A 72 25.29 -2.02 8.58
N GLY A 73 24.05 -1.54 8.72
CA GLY A 73 23.52 -0.41 7.96
C GLY A 73 23.19 -0.75 6.51
N THR A 74 22.72 0.24 5.75
CA THR A 74 22.23 0.05 4.37
C THR A 74 22.97 0.95 3.39
N ARG A 75 22.97 0.55 2.11
CA ARG A 75 23.28 1.38 0.95
C ARG A 75 21.97 1.65 0.21
N VAL A 76 21.63 2.89 0.01
CA VAL A 76 20.51 3.32 -0.82
C VAL A 76 21.05 3.79 -2.16
N ALA A 77 20.54 3.24 -3.25
CA ALA A 77 20.88 3.62 -4.61
C ALA A 77 19.60 4.00 -5.37
N GLU A 78 19.62 5.16 -6.02
CA GLU A 78 18.58 5.55 -6.97
C GLU A 78 18.90 4.89 -8.31
N ILE A 79 18.16 3.81 -8.64
CA ILE A 79 18.48 2.94 -9.80
C ILE A 79 17.74 3.33 -11.07
N LEU A 80 16.56 3.95 -10.98
CA LEU A 80 15.79 4.43 -12.13
C LEU A 80 15.31 5.85 -11.87
N ARG A 81 15.21 6.66 -12.92
CA ARG A 81 14.83 8.09 -12.86
C ARG A 81 13.88 8.47 -13.98
N HIS A 82 13.21 9.62 -13.81
CA HIS A 82 12.32 10.22 -14.82
C HIS A 82 11.13 9.35 -15.20
N LEU A 83 10.65 8.53 -14.26
CA LEU A 83 9.49 7.69 -14.43
C LEU A 83 8.20 8.43 -14.05
N TYR A 84 7.07 7.98 -14.56
CA TYR A 84 5.78 8.61 -14.32
C TYR A 84 5.02 7.94 -13.18
N MET A 85 5.23 8.40 -11.95
CA MET A 85 4.65 7.84 -10.71
C MET A 85 4.87 6.32 -10.57
N PRO A 86 6.14 5.83 -10.48
CA PRO A 86 6.48 4.41 -10.47
C PRO A 86 6.17 3.77 -9.09
N ASN A 87 4.88 3.68 -8.74
CA ASN A 87 4.46 3.17 -7.43
C ASN A 87 4.61 1.65 -7.35
N GLY A 88 4.10 0.91 -8.32
CA GLY A 88 4.06 -0.54 -8.28
C GLY A 88 5.41 -1.17 -8.57
N ILE A 89 5.88 -2.01 -7.66
CA ILE A 89 7.18 -2.70 -7.75
C ILE A 89 6.96 -4.18 -7.45
N ALA A 90 7.49 -5.05 -8.31
CA ALA A 90 7.50 -6.49 -8.06
C ALA A 90 8.78 -7.13 -8.61
N VAL A 91 9.23 -8.22 -8.00
CA VAL A 91 10.36 -9.02 -8.47
C VAL A 91 9.87 -10.41 -8.84
N HIS A 92 10.28 -10.88 -10.02
CA HIS A 92 9.97 -12.23 -10.47
C HIS A 92 11.04 -12.75 -11.44
N GLY A 93 11.56 -13.95 -11.18
CA GLY A 93 12.58 -14.61 -12.03
C GLY A 93 13.83 -13.73 -12.22
N GLY A 94 14.32 -13.08 -11.16
CA GLY A 94 15.48 -12.19 -11.19
C GLY A 94 15.26 -10.86 -11.91
N ALA A 95 14.04 -10.58 -12.40
CA ALA A 95 13.68 -9.31 -13.03
C ALA A 95 12.86 -8.41 -12.10
N LEU A 96 13.11 -7.10 -12.19
CA LEU A 96 12.28 -6.07 -11.56
C LEU A 96 11.21 -5.62 -12.54
N TYR A 97 9.96 -5.60 -12.08
CA TYR A 97 8.83 -5.01 -12.78
C TYR A 97 8.46 -3.70 -12.10
N VAL A 98 8.36 -2.64 -12.89
CA VAL A 98 8.01 -1.30 -12.42
C VAL A 98 6.75 -0.83 -13.13
N ALA A 99 5.69 -0.62 -12.36
CA ALA A 99 4.44 -0.09 -12.89
C ALA A 99 4.38 1.44 -12.69
N GLU A 100 4.35 2.13 -13.80
CA GLU A 100 3.96 3.52 -13.93
C GLU A 100 2.44 3.61 -14.13
N ILE A 101 1.88 4.79 -14.25
CA ILE A 101 0.43 4.93 -14.42
C ILE A 101 -0.08 4.17 -15.66
N ASN A 102 0.61 4.26 -16.78
CA ASN A 102 0.13 3.80 -18.08
C ASN A 102 0.98 2.70 -18.73
N ARG A 103 1.97 2.15 -18.01
CA ARG A 103 2.81 1.06 -18.52
C ARG A 103 3.43 0.26 -17.39
N VAL A 104 3.89 -0.93 -17.71
CA VAL A 104 4.78 -1.74 -16.89
C VAL A 104 6.06 -1.98 -17.66
N THR A 105 7.21 -1.76 -17.04
CA THR A 105 8.53 -1.99 -17.61
C THR A 105 9.24 -3.08 -16.81
N ARG A 106 9.78 -4.07 -17.52
CA ARG A 106 10.57 -5.18 -16.96
C ARG A 106 12.06 -4.90 -17.15
N TYR A 107 12.85 -5.04 -16.07
CA TYR A 107 14.31 -4.91 -16.06
C TYR A 107 14.92 -6.24 -15.64
N ALA A 108 15.57 -6.95 -16.59
CA ALA A 108 16.14 -8.26 -16.34
C ALA A 108 17.43 -8.21 -15.52
N ASP A 109 17.70 -9.26 -14.72
CA ASP A 109 18.96 -9.45 -13.98
C ASP A 109 19.32 -8.25 -13.07
N VAL A 110 18.28 -7.66 -12.43
CA VAL A 110 18.37 -6.37 -11.76
C VAL A 110 19.38 -6.34 -10.61
N GLU A 111 19.43 -7.39 -9.77
CA GLU A 111 20.31 -7.40 -8.60
C GLU A 111 21.80 -7.52 -8.93
N ASN A 112 22.15 -7.98 -10.13
CA ASN A 112 23.52 -7.97 -10.63
C ASN A 112 23.92 -6.62 -11.25
N ARG A 113 22.96 -5.74 -11.50
CA ARG A 113 23.13 -4.55 -12.33
C ARG A 113 22.65 -3.23 -11.67
N LEU A 114 22.62 -3.18 -10.34
CA LEU A 114 22.13 -2.00 -9.59
C LEU A 114 22.90 -0.70 -9.91
N ASP A 115 24.16 -0.79 -10.28
CA ASP A 115 24.99 0.36 -10.64
C ASP A 115 25.02 0.65 -12.15
N ASP A 116 24.52 -0.28 -12.98
CA ASP A 116 24.42 -0.14 -14.44
C ASP A 116 23.13 -0.85 -14.90
N MET A 117 21.99 -0.22 -14.62
CA MET A 117 20.68 -0.80 -14.91
C MET A 117 20.53 -1.19 -16.37
N PRO A 118 19.96 -2.38 -16.65
CA PRO A 118 19.69 -2.80 -18.03
C PRO A 118 18.66 -1.89 -18.68
N GLU A 119 18.61 -1.91 -20.01
CA GLU A 119 17.49 -1.32 -20.74
C GLU A 119 16.20 -2.03 -20.36
N GLY A 120 15.16 -1.24 -20.08
CA GLY A 120 13.84 -1.77 -19.70
C GLY A 120 13.04 -2.23 -20.92
N GLU A 121 12.42 -3.38 -20.80
CA GLU A 121 11.43 -3.91 -21.76
C GLU A 121 10.03 -3.47 -21.32
N VAL A 122 9.37 -2.62 -22.11
CA VAL A 122 7.98 -2.24 -21.85
C VAL A 122 7.07 -3.38 -22.27
N LEU A 123 6.22 -3.85 -21.34
CA LEU A 123 5.23 -4.89 -21.66
C LEU A 123 4.19 -4.35 -22.65
N ASP A 124 3.78 -5.16 -23.61
CA ASP A 124 2.73 -4.83 -24.58
C ASP A 124 1.34 -4.99 -23.95
N ILE A 125 1.00 -4.06 -23.05
CA ILE A 125 -0.28 -4.01 -22.36
C ILE A 125 -0.86 -2.59 -22.37
N GLU A 126 -2.17 -2.50 -22.49
CA GLU A 126 -2.87 -1.22 -22.36
C GLU A 126 -3.26 -0.96 -20.91
N LEU A 127 -2.75 0.09 -20.30
CA LEU A 127 -3.18 0.61 -19.01
C LEU A 127 -3.76 2.03 -19.17
N PRO A 128 -4.85 2.35 -18.45
CA PRO A 128 -5.42 3.69 -18.52
C PRO A 128 -4.45 4.72 -17.92
N SER A 129 -4.51 5.96 -18.46
CA SER A 129 -3.56 7.04 -18.13
C SER A 129 -4.08 8.06 -17.11
N ASN A 130 -5.31 7.90 -16.61
CA ASN A 130 -5.85 8.81 -15.60
C ASN A 130 -5.04 8.75 -14.31
N THR A 131 -4.75 9.91 -13.72
CA THR A 131 -3.93 10.03 -12.51
C THR A 131 -4.71 9.86 -11.21
N THR A 132 -6.04 10.00 -11.26
CA THR A 132 -6.90 9.73 -10.09
C THR A 132 -6.90 8.24 -9.83
N HIS A 133 -6.52 7.80 -8.63
CA HIS A 133 -6.27 6.41 -8.28
C HIS A 133 -5.39 5.67 -9.31
N GLY A 134 -4.50 6.43 -9.97
CA GLY A 134 -3.73 5.95 -11.12
C GLY A 134 -2.44 5.20 -10.76
N TRP A 135 -1.94 5.33 -9.54
CA TRP A 135 -0.75 4.62 -9.09
C TRP A 135 -1.05 3.14 -8.92
N ARG A 136 -0.43 2.35 -9.79
CA ARG A 136 -0.63 0.89 -9.83
C ARG A 136 0.02 0.24 -8.62
N TYR A 137 -0.62 -0.76 -8.04
CA TYR A 137 0.03 -1.76 -7.22
C TYR A 137 0.14 -3.04 -8.02
N ILE A 138 1.28 -3.72 -7.95
CA ILE A 138 1.54 -4.94 -8.70
C ILE A 138 2.17 -6.02 -7.81
N GLY A 139 1.92 -7.28 -8.14
CA GLY A 139 2.52 -8.43 -7.48
C GLY A 139 2.37 -9.68 -8.32
N PHE A 140 3.19 -10.70 -8.05
CA PHE A 140 3.09 -12.00 -8.69
C PHE A 140 2.37 -12.98 -7.77
N GLY A 141 1.28 -13.57 -8.26
CA GLY A 141 0.53 -14.58 -7.54
C GLY A 141 1.24 -15.94 -7.49
N PRO A 142 0.74 -16.87 -6.65
CA PRO A 142 1.25 -18.23 -6.58
C PRO A 142 1.06 -19.01 -7.89
N ASP A 143 0.19 -18.53 -8.78
CA ASP A 143 -0.01 -19.00 -10.15
C ASP A 143 1.08 -18.51 -11.14
N GLY A 144 2.03 -17.70 -10.66
CA GLY A 144 3.09 -17.08 -11.45
C GLY A 144 2.62 -15.94 -12.36
N LYS A 145 1.37 -15.51 -12.27
CA LYS A 145 0.82 -14.40 -13.05
C LYS A 145 1.08 -13.06 -12.37
N LEU A 146 1.26 -12.02 -13.20
CA LEU A 146 1.32 -10.61 -12.76
C LEU A 146 -0.09 -10.09 -12.53
N TYR A 147 -0.34 -9.58 -11.32
CA TYR A 147 -1.58 -8.90 -10.95
C TYR A 147 -1.34 -7.39 -10.90
N ILE A 148 -2.32 -6.60 -11.37
CA ILE A 148 -2.26 -5.13 -11.40
C ILE A 148 -3.60 -4.57 -10.93
N SER A 149 -3.58 -3.67 -9.93
CA SER A 149 -4.74 -2.89 -9.55
C SER A 149 -4.94 -1.69 -10.48
N ILE A 150 -6.18 -1.43 -10.88
CA ILE A 150 -6.57 -0.31 -11.74
C ILE A 150 -7.72 0.42 -11.06
N GLY A 151 -7.41 1.45 -10.29
CA GLY A 151 -8.41 2.21 -9.53
C GLY A 151 -9.32 3.05 -10.43
N ALA A 152 -10.50 3.40 -9.92
CA ALA A 152 -11.47 4.24 -10.60
C ALA A 152 -10.92 5.64 -10.91
N PRO A 153 -11.24 6.26 -12.07
CA PRO A 153 -10.69 7.56 -12.45
C PRO A 153 -11.40 8.75 -11.78
N CYS A 154 -12.22 8.50 -10.78
CA CYS A 154 -13.11 9.46 -10.12
C CYS A 154 -13.41 9.04 -8.69
N ASN A 155 -14.15 9.87 -7.94
CA ASN A 155 -14.68 9.45 -6.63
C ASN A 155 -15.71 8.32 -6.78
N VAL A 156 -16.74 8.54 -7.61
CA VAL A 156 -17.75 7.54 -7.98
C VAL A 156 -18.06 7.69 -9.45
N CYS A 157 -17.92 6.63 -10.23
CA CYS A 157 -18.28 6.55 -11.64
C CYS A 157 -18.22 5.11 -12.12
N GLU A 158 -18.85 4.86 -13.24
CA GLU A 158 -18.75 3.61 -13.97
C GLU A 158 -18.02 3.86 -15.28
N GLU A 159 -16.73 3.49 -15.34
CA GLU A 159 -15.88 3.71 -16.50
C GLU A 159 -15.24 2.40 -16.97
N PRO A 160 -15.38 2.02 -18.24
CA PRO A 160 -14.81 0.79 -18.77
C PRO A 160 -13.29 0.70 -18.56
N GLY A 161 -12.81 -0.46 -18.10
CA GLY A 161 -11.38 -0.74 -17.90
C GLY A 161 -10.81 -0.22 -16.57
N TYR A 162 -11.63 0.38 -15.72
CA TYR A 162 -11.28 0.86 -14.39
C TYR A 162 -11.96 0.04 -13.28
N ALA A 163 -11.65 0.35 -12.04
CA ALA A 163 -12.20 -0.27 -10.84
C ALA A 163 -12.06 -1.80 -10.85
N THR A 164 -10.84 -2.29 -11.17
CA THR A 164 -10.56 -3.72 -11.34
C THR A 164 -9.19 -4.10 -10.79
N ILE A 165 -9.02 -5.39 -10.50
CA ILE A 165 -7.72 -6.06 -10.45
C ILE A 165 -7.66 -6.96 -11.69
N VAL A 166 -6.63 -6.81 -12.49
CA VAL A 166 -6.37 -7.67 -13.67
C VAL A 166 -5.20 -8.59 -13.38
N ARG A 167 -5.15 -9.75 -14.04
CA ARG A 167 -3.97 -10.61 -14.05
C ARG A 167 -3.59 -11.01 -15.48
N MET A 168 -2.32 -11.36 -15.67
CA MET A 168 -1.76 -11.73 -16.95
C MET A 168 -0.48 -12.55 -16.77
N ASN A 169 0.04 -13.13 -17.85
CA ASN A 169 1.37 -13.74 -17.84
C ASN A 169 2.45 -12.66 -17.57
N PRO A 170 3.67 -13.05 -17.13
CA PRO A 170 4.77 -12.12 -16.89
C PRO A 170 5.19 -11.27 -18.09
N ASP A 171 4.87 -11.71 -19.31
CA ASP A 171 5.12 -10.99 -20.57
C ASP A 171 3.97 -10.07 -21.00
N GLY A 172 2.89 -10.02 -20.23
CA GLY A 172 1.69 -9.21 -20.49
C GLY A 172 0.62 -9.95 -21.30
N SER A 173 0.88 -11.15 -21.81
CA SER A 173 -0.10 -11.95 -22.54
C SER A 173 -1.22 -12.52 -21.63
N GLU A 174 -2.29 -13.00 -22.23
CA GLU A 174 -3.44 -13.64 -21.54
C GLU A 174 -4.06 -12.77 -20.43
N ARG A 175 -4.18 -11.46 -20.67
CA ARG A 175 -4.78 -10.54 -19.71
C ARG A 175 -6.26 -10.84 -19.50
N GLU A 176 -6.67 -10.96 -18.24
CA GLU A 176 -8.06 -11.09 -17.82
C GLU A 176 -8.38 -10.21 -16.61
N VAL A 177 -9.65 -9.89 -16.42
CA VAL A 177 -10.13 -9.19 -15.22
C VAL A 177 -10.36 -10.23 -14.13
N PHE A 178 -9.59 -10.14 -13.05
CA PHE A 178 -9.66 -11.04 -11.91
C PHE A 178 -10.75 -10.62 -10.91
N ALA A 179 -10.80 -9.32 -10.56
CA ALA A 179 -11.82 -8.76 -9.67
C ALA A 179 -12.39 -7.47 -10.26
N ARG A 180 -13.70 -7.26 -10.05
CA ARG A 180 -14.48 -6.09 -10.50
C ARG A 180 -15.04 -5.32 -9.31
N GLY A 181 -15.42 -4.06 -9.52
CA GLY A 181 -16.02 -3.24 -8.49
C GLY A 181 -15.06 -2.94 -7.34
N VAL A 182 -13.79 -2.72 -7.67
CA VAL A 182 -12.69 -2.38 -6.76
C VAL A 182 -12.31 -0.93 -7.00
N ARG A 183 -12.79 -0.02 -6.14
CA ARG A 183 -12.63 1.44 -6.34
C ARG A 183 -11.17 1.88 -6.38
N ASN A 184 -10.38 1.52 -5.38
CA ASN A 184 -8.99 1.96 -5.23
C ASN A 184 -8.20 1.02 -4.31
N SER A 185 -7.81 -0.12 -4.82
CA SER A 185 -6.89 -1.01 -4.13
C SER A 185 -5.43 -0.62 -4.42
N VAL A 186 -4.63 -0.45 -3.38
CA VAL A 186 -3.19 -0.12 -3.46
C VAL A 186 -2.36 -1.15 -2.67
N GLY A 187 -2.91 -2.32 -2.43
CA GLY A 187 -2.23 -3.42 -1.76
C GLY A 187 -3.06 -4.68 -1.79
N PHE A 188 -2.40 -5.78 -2.06
CA PHE A 188 -2.95 -7.12 -2.03
C PHE A 188 -1.85 -8.14 -1.75
N ASP A 189 -2.24 -9.29 -1.24
CA ASP A 189 -1.37 -10.43 -1.00
C ASP A 189 -2.19 -11.72 -1.07
N TRP A 190 -1.54 -12.85 -1.05
CA TRP A 190 -2.19 -14.16 -1.15
C TRP A 190 -2.09 -14.91 0.17
N ASP A 191 -3.21 -15.49 0.60
CA ASP A 191 -3.21 -16.40 1.74
C ASP A 191 -2.24 -17.56 1.48
N PRO A 192 -1.18 -17.70 2.29
CA PRO A 192 -0.16 -18.71 2.08
C PRO A 192 -0.66 -20.15 2.19
N SER A 193 -1.86 -20.36 2.75
CA SER A 193 -2.47 -21.68 2.92
C SER A 193 -3.39 -22.09 1.76
N THR A 194 -4.05 -21.14 1.12
CA THR A 194 -5.02 -21.38 0.03
C THR A 194 -4.57 -20.88 -1.32
N GLY A 195 -3.68 -19.88 -1.37
CA GLY A 195 -3.30 -19.16 -2.58
C GLY A 195 -4.38 -18.17 -3.07
N GLU A 196 -5.41 -17.93 -2.28
CA GLU A 196 -6.49 -17.01 -2.62
C GLU A 196 -6.07 -15.56 -2.39
N LEU A 197 -6.54 -14.66 -3.26
CA LEU A 197 -6.18 -13.24 -3.23
C LEU A 197 -6.96 -12.51 -2.13
N TRP A 198 -6.24 -11.76 -1.30
CA TRP A 198 -6.79 -10.78 -0.38
C TRP A 198 -6.32 -9.39 -0.77
N PHE A 199 -7.21 -8.41 -0.74
CA PHE A 199 -6.90 -7.03 -1.08
C PHE A 199 -7.77 -6.08 -0.25
N HIS A 200 -7.27 -4.89 -0.01
CA HIS A 200 -8.11 -3.83 0.56
C HIS A 200 -8.71 -2.97 -0.55
N ASP A 201 -9.79 -2.26 -0.24
CA ASP A 201 -10.35 -1.21 -1.08
C ASP A 201 -10.68 0.03 -0.27
N ASN A 202 -10.24 1.19 -0.77
CA ASN A 202 -10.55 2.47 -0.16
C ASN A 202 -11.94 2.93 -0.56
N GLY A 203 -12.83 3.15 0.42
CA GLY A 203 -14.19 3.59 0.23
C GLY A 203 -14.30 4.97 -0.44
N ARG A 204 -15.49 5.28 -0.98
CA ARG A 204 -15.76 6.58 -1.60
C ARG A 204 -15.70 7.72 -0.57
N ASP A 205 -15.36 8.93 -1.05
CA ASP A 205 -15.42 10.14 -0.25
C ASP A 205 -16.83 10.75 -0.21
N TRP A 206 -17.06 11.66 0.72
CA TRP A 206 -18.23 12.57 0.82
C TRP A 206 -19.55 11.90 1.23
N LEU A 207 -19.49 10.80 2.00
CA LEU A 207 -20.64 10.26 2.73
C LEU A 207 -20.60 10.55 4.25
N GLY A 208 -19.67 11.41 4.67
CA GLY A 208 -19.46 11.80 6.07
C GLY A 208 -18.20 11.18 6.68
N ASP A 209 -17.98 11.40 7.96
CA ASP A 209 -16.77 10.98 8.66
C ASP A 209 -16.69 9.46 8.88
N ASP A 210 -17.83 8.82 9.07
CA ASP A 210 -17.89 7.43 9.52
C ASP A 210 -18.37 6.45 8.44
N LEU A 211 -18.59 6.93 7.20
CA LEU A 211 -19.10 6.14 6.08
C LEU A 211 -18.41 6.48 4.76
N PRO A 212 -18.26 5.48 3.87
CA PRO A 212 -18.29 4.06 4.17
C PRO A 212 -17.01 3.61 4.87
N ALA A 213 -17.01 2.44 5.47
CA ALA A 213 -15.78 1.80 5.88
C ALA A 213 -14.89 1.49 4.67
N ASP A 214 -13.56 1.59 4.83
CA ASP A 214 -12.62 0.91 3.92
C ASP A 214 -12.73 -0.61 4.12
N GLU A 215 -12.33 -1.38 3.14
CA GLU A 215 -12.63 -2.81 3.07
C GLU A 215 -11.37 -3.65 3.01
N LEU A 216 -11.39 -4.80 3.69
CA LEU A 216 -10.52 -5.94 3.41
C LEU A 216 -11.36 -7.01 2.72
N ASN A 217 -11.03 -7.30 1.48
CA ASN A 217 -11.75 -8.19 0.60
C ASN A 217 -11.00 -9.51 0.39
N HIS A 218 -11.77 -10.60 0.20
CA HIS A 218 -11.25 -11.92 -0.08
C HIS A 218 -11.82 -12.44 -1.40
N ALA A 219 -10.98 -12.54 -2.41
CA ALA A 219 -11.33 -13.05 -3.73
C ALA A 219 -10.96 -14.52 -3.85
N LYS A 220 -11.93 -15.40 -3.61
CA LYS A 220 -11.77 -16.86 -3.67
C LYS A 220 -11.57 -17.38 -5.10
N GLU A 221 -12.06 -16.65 -6.09
CA GLU A 221 -11.98 -17.01 -7.51
C GLU A 221 -12.00 -15.77 -8.39
N ALA A 222 -11.66 -15.93 -9.65
CA ALA A 222 -11.72 -14.86 -10.65
C ALA A 222 -13.17 -14.52 -11.04
N GLY A 223 -13.40 -13.26 -11.43
CA GLY A 223 -14.68 -12.78 -11.97
C GLY A 223 -15.65 -12.21 -10.94
N LEU A 224 -15.31 -12.27 -9.65
CA LEU A 224 -16.12 -11.72 -8.56
C LEU A 224 -16.23 -10.20 -8.64
N HIS A 225 -17.38 -9.66 -8.16
CA HIS A 225 -17.66 -8.22 -8.11
C HIS A 225 -17.84 -7.75 -6.67
N PHE A 226 -17.08 -6.72 -6.27
CA PHE A 226 -16.95 -6.23 -4.88
C PHE A 226 -17.75 -4.95 -4.59
N GLY A 227 -18.71 -4.61 -5.42
CA GLY A 227 -19.79 -3.64 -5.16
C GLY A 227 -19.62 -2.27 -5.81
N TYR A 228 -18.44 -1.68 -5.87
CA TYR A 228 -18.27 -0.35 -6.46
C TYR A 228 -18.66 -0.30 -7.95
N PRO A 229 -19.42 0.72 -8.43
CA PRO A 229 -19.86 1.93 -7.74
C PRO A 229 -21.21 1.83 -7.04
N TYR A 230 -21.85 0.69 -7.02
CA TYR A 230 -23.27 0.50 -6.66
C TYR A 230 -23.49 0.30 -5.15
N CYS A 231 -22.61 -0.46 -4.51
CA CYS A 231 -22.67 -0.78 -3.09
C CYS A 231 -21.30 -0.60 -2.44
N HIS A 232 -21.27 -0.07 -1.21
CA HIS A 232 -20.05 0.18 -0.42
C HIS A 232 -20.12 -0.59 0.89
N ALA A 233 -18.99 -1.12 1.32
CA ALA A 233 -18.82 -1.89 2.55
C ALA A 233 -19.84 -3.03 2.73
N GLY A 234 -20.37 -3.55 1.60
CA GLY A 234 -21.34 -4.64 1.55
C GLY A 234 -22.73 -4.31 2.09
N GLU A 235 -23.06 -3.04 2.38
CA GLU A 235 -24.34 -2.69 3.01
C GLU A 235 -24.90 -1.31 2.63
N ILE A 236 -24.10 -0.43 1.99
CA ILE A 236 -24.49 0.95 1.70
C ILE A 236 -24.69 1.10 0.20
N LEU A 237 -25.93 1.18 -0.26
CA LEU A 237 -26.21 1.53 -1.64
C LEU A 237 -25.73 2.96 -1.93
N ASP A 238 -25.03 3.12 -3.04
CA ASP A 238 -24.57 4.43 -3.48
C ASP A 238 -25.77 5.34 -3.80
N PRO A 239 -25.80 6.59 -3.29
CA PRO A 239 -26.94 7.50 -3.53
C PRO A 239 -27.13 7.90 -5.00
N GLU A 240 -26.11 7.76 -5.85
CA GLU A 240 -26.17 8.12 -7.27
C GLU A 240 -26.27 6.88 -8.17
N PHE A 241 -25.56 5.80 -7.86
CA PHE A 241 -25.42 4.59 -8.68
C PHE A 241 -26.17 3.39 -8.12
N GLY A 242 -26.60 3.39 -6.86
CA GLY A 242 -27.21 2.24 -6.21
C GLY A 242 -28.65 1.95 -6.60
N GLN A 243 -29.32 2.85 -7.36
CA GLN A 243 -30.71 2.62 -7.75
C GLN A 243 -30.85 1.41 -8.66
N GLY A 244 -31.66 0.43 -8.24
CA GLY A 244 -31.91 -0.81 -8.98
C GLY A 244 -30.89 -1.92 -8.71
N HIS A 245 -29.99 -1.72 -7.76
CA HIS A 245 -29.03 -2.70 -7.28
C HIS A 245 -29.38 -3.15 -5.86
N ASP A 246 -28.88 -4.33 -5.47
CA ASP A 246 -28.91 -4.85 -4.10
C ASP A 246 -27.48 -5.15 -3.67
N CYS A 247 -27.12 -4.82 -2.45
CA CYS A 247 -25.78 -5.13 -1.93
C CYS A 247 -25.52 -6.64 -1.85
N ASP A 248 -26.56 -7.46 -1.71
CA ASP A 248 -26.47 -8.92 -1.71
C ASP A 248 -26.05 -9.52 -3.08
N ASP A 249 -26.10 -8.72 -4.17
CA ASP A 249 -25.61 -9.12 -5.50
C ASP A 249 -24.07 -9.10 -5.60
N TYR A 250 -23.38 -8.57 -4.59
CA TYR A 250 -21.94 -8.35 -4.57
C TYR A 250 -21.26 -9.09 -3.43
N VAL A 251 -19.96 -9.33 -3.60
CA VAL A 251 -19.14 -9.91 -2.52
C VAL A 251 -18.95 -8.87 -1.42
N ALA A 252 -19.49 -9.16 -0.25
CA ALA A 252 -19.26 -8.32 0.92
C ALA A 252 -17.80 -8.41 1.41
N PRO A 253 -17.23 -7.33 2.01
CA PRO A 253 -15.90 -7.38 2.57
C PRO A 253 -15.77 -8.46 3.65
N ALA A 254 -14.65 -9.18 3.64
CA ALA A 254 -14.33 -10.15 4.69
C ALA A 254 -14.17 -9.48 6.06
N GLN A 255 -13.63 -8.24 6.07
CA GLN A 255 -13.51 -7.39 7.24
C GLN A 255 -13.72 -5.92 6.83
N LYS A 256 -14.64 -5.23 7.50
CA LYS A 256 -14.72 -3.78 7.43
C LYS A 256 -13.59 -3.16 8.25
N LEU A 257 -12.84 -2.25 7.63
CA LEU A 257 -11.83 -1.44 8.28
C LEU A 257 -12.45 -0.14 8.81
N GLY A 258 -11.67 0.74 9.41
CA GLY A 258 -12.17 2.08 9.77
C GLY A 258 -12.52 2.90 8.52
N ALA A 259 -13.52 3.80 8.64
CA ALA A 259 -13.82 4.73 7.54
C ALA A 259 -12.64 5.68 7.31
N HIS A 260 -12.24 5.83 6.04
CA HIS A 260 -11.19 6.74 5.57
C HIS A 260 -9.80 6.46 6.17
N VAL A 261 -9.51 5.25 6.65
CA VAL A 261 -8.16 4.93 7.16
C VAL A 261 -7.11 4.89 6.06
N ALA A 262 -7.54 4.85 4.81
CA ALA A 262 -6.72 4.77 3.61
C ALA A 262 -5.74 3.59 3.68
N ALA A 263 -6.29 2.37 3.75
CA ALA A 263 -5.53 1.14 3.71
C ALA A 263 -4.73 1.05 2.40
N LEU A 264 -3.43 0.81 2.47
CA LEU A 264 -2.52 0.73 1.32
C LEU A 264 -1.82 -0.64 1.26
N GLY A 265 -0.67 -0.84 1.91
CA GLY A 265 0.02 -2.11 1.90
C GLY A 265 -0.71 -3.20 2.68
N LEU A 266 -0.66 -4.42 2.19
CA LEU A 266 -1.21 -5.61 2.81
C LEU A 266 -0.19 -6.74 2.76
N LEU A 267 -0.03 -7.48 3.86
CA LEU A 267 0.92 -8.58 3.92
C LEU A 267 0.41 -9.69 4.85
N PHE A 268 0.44 -10.93 4.36
CA PHE A 268 0.35 -12.12 5.20
C PHE A 268 1.71 -12.44 5.82
N TYR A 269 1.81 -12.40 7.13
CA TYR A 269 3.06 -12.72 7.81
C TYR A 269 3.32 -14.22 7.83
N THR A 270 4.42 -14.63 7.21
CA THR A 270 4.85 -16.05 7.12
C THR A 270 6.15 -16.34 7.86
N GLY A 271 6.79 -15.30 8.40
CA GLY A 271 8.09 -15.38 9.06
C GLY A 271 8.09 -16.15 10.38
N ASN A 272 9.31 -16.36 10.90
CA ASN A 272 9.54 -17.07 12.16
C ASN A 272 10.06 -16.16 13.27
N MET A 273 10.34 -14.88 12.99
CA MET A 273 10.84 -13.96 14.00
C MET A 273 9.76 -13.56 14.99
N PHE A 274 8.53 -13.28 14.51
CA PHE A 274 7.42 -12.94 15.39
C PHE A 274 6.86 -14.18 16.07
N PRO A 275 6.24 -14.06 17.27
CA PRO A 275 5.56 -15.15 17.93
C PRO A 275 4.57 -15.90 17.03
N ALA A 276 4.40 -17.19 17.23
CA ALA A 276 3.63 -18.08 16.35
C ALA A 276 2.20 -17.59 16.07
N GLN A 277 1.60 -16.86 17.01
CA GLN A 277 0.25 -16.28 16.88
C GLN A 277 0.11 -15.20 15.79
N TYR A 278 1.22 -14.69 15.23
CA TYR A 278 1.23 -13.72 14.14
C TYR A 278 1.38 -14.40 12.77
N ARG A 279 1.76 -15.67 12.73
CA ARG A 279 1.93 -16.38 11.46
C ARG A 279 0.58 -16.64 10.78
N GLY A 280 0.49 -16.36 9.50
CA GLY A 280 -0.74 -16.43 8.72
C GLY A 280 -1.74 -15.31 9.02
N GLN A 281 -1.34 -14.29 9.77
CA GLN A 281 -2.17 -13.12 10.03
C GLN A 281 -1.89 -12.00 9.03
N ILE A 282 -2.85 -11.09 8.84
CA ILE A 282 -2.77 -10.00 7.87
C ILE A 282 -2.35 -8.71 8.59
N PHE A 283 -1.25 -8.11 8.11
CA PHE A 283 -0.86 -6.75 8.49
C PHE A 283 -1.27 -5.77 7.39
N ILE A 284 -1.78 -4.59 7.78
CA ILE A 284 -2.26 -3.55 6.86
C ILE A 284 -1.62 -2.22 7.25
N ALA A 285 -0.99 -1.55 6.29
CA ALA A 285 -0.52 -0.17 6.45
C ALA A 285 -1.68 0.79 6.17
N GLU A 286 -2.12 1.53 7.18
CA GLU A 286 -3.13 2.57 7.08
C GLU A 286 -2.45 3.93 6.94
N HIS A 287 -2.49 4.49 5.73
CA HIS A 287 -1.83 5.74 5.37
C HIS A 287 -2.44 6.96 6.04
N GLY A 288 -3.70 6.87 6.42
CA GLY A 288 -4.43 7.86 7.18
C GLY A 288 -5.30 8.79 6.33
N SER A 289 -6.35 9.27 6.98
CA SER A 289 -7.45 10.02 6.38
C SER A 289 -7.01 11.40 5.84
N TRP A 290 -7.69 11.85 4.80
CA TRP A 290 -7.64 13.23 4.32
C TRP A 290 -9.04 13.88 4.33
N ASN A 291 -10.09 13.10 4.20
CA ASN A 291 -11.49 13.51 4.10
C ASN A 291 -12.25 13.11 5.37
N ARG A 292 -11.83 13.63 6.52
CA ARG A 292 -12.44 13.36 7.83
C ARG A 292 -12.18 14.51 8.78
N SER A 293 -13.18 14.89 9.61
CA SER A 293 -13.08 15.96 10.60
C SER A 293 -12.06 15.65 11.69
N LYS A 294 -12.00 14.39 12.11
CA LYS A 294 -10.94 13.86 13.01
C LYS A 294 -10.15 12.83 12.25
N LYS A 295 -8.84 12.98 12.25
CA LYS A 295 -7.95 12.05 11.58
C LYS A 295 -8.10 10.62 12.10
N ALA A 296 -7.96 9.63 11.19
CA ALA A 296 -7.99 8.20 11.47
C ALA A 296 -6.97 7.46 10.61
N GLY A 297 -6.58 6.24 10.99
CA GLY A 297 -5.50 5.51 10.36
C GLY A 297 -4.14 5.96 10.90
N TYR A 298 -3.14 6.14 10.03
CA TYR A 298 -1.75 6.50 10.37
C TYR A 298 -1.10 5.47 11.30
N ARG A 299 -1.23 4.18 10.95
CA ARG A 299 -0.77 3.07 11.78
C ARG A 299 -0.55 1.82 10.92
N VAL A 300 0.04 0.80 11.50
CA VAL A 300 -0.06 -0.56 11.00
C VAL A 300 -1.08 -1.28 11.85
N SER A 301 -2.08 -1.88 11.22
CA SER A 301 -3.09 -2.70 11.88
C SER A 301 -2.88 -4.18 11.59
N LEU A 302 -3.51 -5.01 12.42
CA LEU A 302 -3.48 -6.46 12.37
C LEU A 302 -4.90 -6.98 12.28
N VAL A 303 -5.17 -7.80 11.27
CA VAL A 303 -6.39 -8.61 11.18
C VAL A 303 -6.03 -10.05 11.53
N ARG A 304 -6.67 -10.57 12.58
CA ARG A 304 -6.49 -11.96 12.98
C ARG A 304 -7.47 -12.85 12.27
N LEU A 305 -6.96 -13.96 11.77
CA LEU A 305 -7.74 -14.99 11.11
C LEU A 305 -7.79 -16.26 11.97
N GLU A 306 -8.97 -16.86 12.05
CA GLU A 306 -9.17 -18.22 12.53
C GLU A 306 -9.80 -19.05 11.41
N ALA A 307 -9.12 -20.09 10.98
CA ALA A 307 -9.54 -20.93 9.85
C ALA A 307 -9.87 -20.09 8.57
N GLY A 308 -9.07 -19.05 8.27
CA GLY A 308 -9.27 -18.18 7.11
C GLY A 308 -10.39 -17.15 7.25
N VAL A 309 -10.99 -17.00 8.43
CA VAL A 309 -12.06 -16.02 8.71
C VAL A 309 -11.54 -14.94 9.66
N PRO A 310 -11.71 -13.64 9.34
CA PRO A 310 -11.37 -12.55 10.24
C PRO A 310 -12.16 -12.63 11.55
N VAL A 311 -11.45 -12.57 12.69
CA VAL A 311 -12.04 -12.59 14.03
C VAL A 311 -11.74 -11.34 14.84
N SER A 312 -10.71 -10.58 14.48
CA SER A 312 -10.42 -9.27 15.07
C SER A 312 -9.68 -8.37 14.08
N TYR A 313 -9.82 -7.05 14.29
CA TYR A 313 -9.08 -6.00 13.60
C TYR A 313 -8.60 -5.00 14.68
N GLU A 314 -7.30 -4.88 14.85
CA GLU A 314 -6.68 -4.15 15.97
C GLU A 314 -5.42 -3.38 15.53
N PRO A 315 -5.02 -2.29 16.22
CA PRO A 315 -3.73 -1.66 16.01
C PRO A 315 -2.57 -2.61 16.34
N PHE A 316 -1.53 -2.60 15.50
CA PHE A 316 -0.28 -3.32 15.77
C PHE A 316 0.88 -2.36 16.05
N ALA A 317 1.07 -1.33 15.21
CA ALA A 317 2.02 -0.25 15.43
C ALA A 317 1.30 1.08 15.26
N GLU A 318 1.27 1.91 16.29
CA GLU A 318 0.58 3.20 16.27
C GLU A 318 1.38 4.28 16.99
N GLY A 319 1.14 5.55 16.64
CA GLY A 319 1.85 6.70 17.22
C GLY A 319 2.23 7.74 16.18
N TRP A 320 2.15 7.41 14.88
CA TRP A 320 2.30 8.41 13.80
C TRP A 320 1.20 9.49 13.81
N LEU A 321 0.09 9.22 14.48
CA LEU A 321 -0.97 10.20 14.77
C LEU A 321 -1.06 10.44 16.26
N GLN A 322 -0.86 11.70 16.70
CA GLN A 322 -1.02 12.14 18.07
C GLN A 322 -2.00 13.32 18.12
N GLY A 323 -3.22 13.05 18.58
CA GLY A 323 -4.33 14.00 18.43
C GLY A 323 -4.63 14.25 16.95
N GLU A 324 -4.33 15.44 16.44
CA GLU A 324 -4.46 15.80 15.03
C GLU A 324 -3.09 16.05 14.37
N SER A 325 -1.98 15.83 15.10
CA SER A 325 -0.62 15.97 14.58
C SER A 325 -0.16 14.66 13.96
N VAL A 326 0.33 14.72 12.71
CA VAL A 326 0.83 13.58 11.94
C VAL A 326 2.33 13.68 11.81
N SER A 327 3.05 12.64 12.23
CA SER A 327 4.51 12.54 12.18
C SER A 327 5.02 11.49 11.20
N GLY A 328 4.13 10.83 10.46
CA GLY A 328 4.46 9.84 9.45
C GLY A 328 3.21 9.20 8.84
N ARG A 329 3.39 8.50 7.73
CA ARG A 329 2.30 7.88 6.97
C ARG A 329 2.73 6.51 6.45
N PRO A 330 2.42 5.41 7.16
CA PRO A 330 2.69 4.05 6.70
C PRO A 330 2.08 3.78 5.32
N VAL A 331 2.85 3.19 4.40
CA VAL A 331 2.42 2.94 3.02
C VAL A 331 2.41 1.48 2.68
N ASP A 332 3.54 0.79 2.79
CA ASP A 332 3.66 -0.61 2.40
C ASP A 332 4.42 -1.42 3.43
N LEU A 333 4.24 -2.72 3.36
CA LEU A 333 4.79 -3.70 4.29
C LEU A 333 5.58 -4.75 3.51
N LEU A 334 6.75 -5.11 4.01
CA LEU A 334 7.57 -6.15 3.41
C LEU A 334 8.22 -7.02 4.49
N GLN A 335 8.05 -8.33 4.40
CA GLN A 335 8.76 -9.26 5.28
C GLN A 335 10.16 -9.54 4.74
N LEU A 336 11.19 -9.32 5.56
CA LEU A 336 12.55 -9.68 5.25
C LEU A 336 12.82 -11.18 5.49
N ALA A 337 13.93 -11.68 4.95
CA ALA A 337 14.31 -13.09 5.06
C ALA A 337 14.50 -13.58 6.51
N ASP A 338 14.87 -12.70 7.44
CA ASP A 338 14.99 -13.02 8.85
C ASP A 338 13.64 -13.01 9.60
N GLY A 339 12.56 -12.65 8.91
CA GLY A 339 11.22 -12.57 9.46
C GLY A 339 10.88 -11.22 10.11
N SER A 340 11.75 -10.22 10.07
CA SER A 340 11.39 -8.85 10.45
C SER A 340 10.48 -8.21 9.39
N LEU A 341 9.74 -7.18 9.80
CA LEU A 341 8.80 -6.47 8.94
C LEU A 341 9.33 -5.07 8.64
N LEU A 342 9.42 -4.70 7.36
CA LEU A 342 9.65 -3.33 6.95
C LEU A 342 8.32 -2.60 6.77
N VAL A 343 8.31 -1.32 7.11
CA VAL A 343 7.22 -0.37 6.88
C VAL A 343 7.80 0.82 6.12
N SER A 344 7.26 1.13 4.95
CA SER A 344 7.61 2.36 4.23
C SER A 344 6.74 3.54 4.69
N ASP A 345 7.31 4.74 4.65
CA ASP A 345 6.67 6.00 5.02
C ASP A 345 7.02 7.07 3.99
N ASP A 346 6.01 7.53 3.24
CA ASP A 346 6.23 8.51 2.16
C ASP A 346 6.25 9.97 2.65
N ALA A 347 5.78 10.22 3.86
CA ALA A 347 5.81 11.57 4.45
C ALA A 347 7.20 11.92 4.99
N GLU A 348 7.82 10.98 5.72
CA GLU A 348 9.15 11.16 6.29
C GLU A 348 10.27 10.68 5.34
N GLY A 349 9.93 9.91 4.29
CA GLY A 349 10.94 9.32 3.41
C GLY A 349 11.78 8.27 4.12
N GLN A 350 11.13 7.43 4.93
CA GLN A 350 11.79 6.43 5.77
C GLN A 350 11.30 5.02 5.47
N LEU A 351 12.19 4.06 5.62
CA LEU A 351 11.85 2.68 5.88
C LEU A 351 12.13 2.38 7.35
N TYR A 352 11.15 1.83 8.05
CA TYR A 352 11.30 1.35 9.42
C TYR A 352 11.34 -0.17 9.44
N ARG A 353 12.13 -0.74 10.36
CA ARG A 353 12.18 -2.18 10.61
C ARG A 353 11.56 -2.50 11.95
N ILE A 354 10.56 -3.37 11.96
CA ILE A 354 9.95 -3.92 13.17
C ILE A 354 10.50 -5.33 13.39
N SER A 355 11.04 -5.56 14.58
CA SER A 355 11.63 -6.84 14.98
C SER A 355 11.04 -7.29 16.32
N TYR A 356 11.03 -8.60 16.56
CA TYR A 356 10.68 -9.16 17.86
C TYR A 356 11.94 -9.61 18.60
N VAL A 357 12.17 -9.03 19.77
CA VAL A 357 13.36 -9.30 20.62
C VAL A 357 13.04 -10.08 21.88
N GLY A 358 11.78 -10.53 22.03
CA GLY A 358 11.27 -11.20 23.23
C GLY A 358 10.69 -10.23 24.24
N ALA A 359 9.65 -10.63 24.94
CA ALA A 359 9.13 -9.86 26.06
C ALA A 359 10.21 -9.83 27.16
N ARG A 360 10.56 -8.61 27.62
CA ARG A 360 11.38 -8.49 28.85
C ARG A 360 10.49 -8.91 30.02
N GLU A 361 10.96 -9.88 30.81
CA GLU A 361 10.33 -10.27 32.07
C GLU A 361 10.34 -9.10 33.06
#